data_51f53a53d9bc003b2087e28d24e965c0
#
_entry.id   51f53a53d9bc003b2087e28d24e965c0
#
_cell.length_a   1.000
_cell.length_b   1.000
_cell.length_c   1.000
_cell.angle_alpha   90.00
_cell.angle_beta   90.00
_cell.angle_gamma   90.00
#
_symmetry.space_group_name_H-M   'P 1'
#
loop_
_entity.id
_entity.type
_entity.pdbx_description
1 polymer ?
#
loop_
_entity_poly.entity_id
_entity_poly.type
_entity_poly.pdbx_seq_one_letter_code
_entity_poly.pdbx_strand_id
1 'polypeptide(L)'
;MIETRQRLVEAARRCIREKGLATTTSREIAGAAGANLAAITYHFGSKDRLVSDALLGELRAWLAPALEVLAGDTDPATRTLTAIETLTTTFEQLRDEAPVYLEALVQAPRFASLHEGVVGLWAELRRSMAEQIAVMVGDGVLPAWIEPEAMAGLLVAVANGLVLHVTVDPDGPELRAMAGQFGGLLLAARG
;
A
#
# COMPACT_ATOMS: atom_id res chain seq x y z
N MET A 1 19.79 20.88 3.69
CA MET A 1 19.22 20.38 2.41
C MET A 1 18.25 19.21 2.60
N ILE A 2 18.62 18.16 3.32
CA ILE A 2 17.73 17.02 3.62
C ILE A 2 16.45 17.48 4.36
N GLU A 3 16.60 18.34 5.36
CA GLU A 3 15.51 18.86 6.16
C GLU A 3 14.43 19.62 5.34
N THR A 4 14.82 20.45 4.37
CA THR A 4 13.85 21.18 3.52
C THR A 4 13.08 20.20 2.61
N ARG A 5 13.76 19.20 2.01
CA ARG A 5 13.13 18.17 1.20
C ARG A 5 12.08 17.41 2.01
N GLN A 6 12.44 17.01 3.23
CA GLN A 6 11.55 16.27 4.12
C GLN A 6 10.33 17.10 4.56
N ARG A 7 10.54 18.37 4.94
CA ARG A 7 9.43 19.29 5.27
C ARG A 7 8.46 19.48 4.10
N LEU A 8 8.96 19.55 2.87
CA LEU A 8 8.10 19.62 1.68
C LEU A 8 7.27 18.36 1.48
N VAL A 9 7.83 17.15 1.68
CA VAL A 9 7.10 15.88 1.62
C VAL A 9 6.02 15.81 2.69
N GLU A 10 6.35 16.15 3.94
CA GLU A 10 5.39 16.17 5.06
C GLU A 10 4.27 17.19 4.86
N ALA A 11 4.62 18.38 4.34
CA ALA A 11 3.63 19.39 3.98
C ALA A 11 2.71 18.94 2.85
N ALA A 12 3.25 18.27 1.82
CA ALA A 12 2.46 17.70 0.73
C ALA A 12 1.46 16.66 1.26
N ARG A 13 1.90 15.72 2.10
CA ARG A 13 1.03 14.73 2.76
C ARG A 13 -0.11 15.38 3.52
N ARG A 14 0.21 16.38 4.35
CA ARG A 14 -0.79 17.11 5.14
C ARG A 14 -1.79 17.84 4.25
N CYS A 15 -1.34 18.58 3.23
CA CYS A 15 -2.23 19.28 2.30
C CYS A 15 -3.14 18.31 1.54
N ILE A 16 -2.63 17.16 1.11
CA ILE A 16 -3.42 16.14 0.40
C ILE A 16 -4.50 15.56 1.33
N ARG A 17 -4.17 15.25 2.59
CA ARG A 17 -5.15 14.76 3.57
C ARG A 17 -6.27 15.76 3.84
N GLU A 18 -5.93 17.04 3.94
CA GLU A 18 -6.89 18.09 4.29
C GLU A 18 -7.82 18.48 3.14
N LYS A 19 -7.34 18.42 1.89
CA LYS A 19 -8.02 19.01 0.74
C LYS A 19 -8.18 18.09 -0.46
N GLY A 20 -7.55 16.92 -0.44
CA GLY A 20 -7.44 16.03 -1.59
C GLY A 20 -6.31 16.40 -2.56
N LEU A 21 -5.91 15.43 -3.36
CA LEU A 21 -4.81 15.55 -4.31
C LEU A 21 -5.09 16.59 -5.41
N ALA A 22 -6.31 16.58 -5.95
CA ALA A 22 -6.70 17.42 -7.08
C ALA A 22 -6.65 18.93 -6.76
N THR A 23 -6.96 19.30 -5.52
CA THR A 23 -7.04 20.71 -5.08
C THR A 23 -5.75 21.24 -4.48
N THR A 24 -4.82 20.37 -4.09
CA THR A 24 -3.53 20.76 -3.49
C THR A 24 -2.63 21.48 -4.50
N THR A 25 -2.16 22.68 -4.13
CA THR A 25 -1.29 23.54 -4.99
C THR A 25 0.14 23.60 -4.49
N SER A 26 1.09 23.90 -5.39
CA SER A 26 2.50 24.11 -5.03
C SER A 26 2.71 25.25 -4.01
N ARG A 27 1.88 26.30 -4.07
CA ARG A 27 1.97 27.45 -3.14
C ARG A 27 1.57 27.03 -1.73
N GLU A 28 0.51 26.24 -1.61
CA GLU A 28 0.06 25.73 -0.30
C GLU A 28 1.10 24.80 0.32
N ILE A 29 1.66 23.87 -0.46
CA ILE A 29 2.72 22.97 0.02
C ILE A 29 3.95 23.77 0.48
N ALA A 30 4.43 24.73 -0.33
CA ALA A 30 5.58 25.55 0.02
C ALA A 30 5.31 26.38 1.28
N GLY A 31 4.13 27.00 1.39
CA GLY A 31 3.69 27.77 2.57
C GLY A 31 3.63 26.89 3.83
N ALA A 32 3.01 25.72 3.74
CA ALA A 32 2.92 24.75 4.83
C ALA A 32 4.27 24.18 5.27
N ALA A 33 5.24 24.12 4.36
CA ALA A 33 6.62 23.67 4.63
C ALA A 33 7.52 24.80 5.18
N GLY A 34 7.05 26.05 5.22
CA GLY A 34 7.90 27.22 5.52
C GLY A 34 9.05 27.37 4.51
N ALA A 35 8.79 27.05 3.22
CA ALA A 35 9.74 27.09 2.14
C ALA A 35 9.28 28.03 1.02
N ASN A 36 10.19 28.47 0.17
CA ASN A 36 9.82 29.21 -1.02
C ASN A 36 9.37 28.25 -2.15
N LEU A 37 8.59 28.76 -3.10
CA LEU A 37 8.07 27.95 -4.21
C LEU A 37 9.19 27.33 -5.07
N ALA A 38 10.31 28.00 -5.22
CA ALA A 38 11.46 27.50 -5.99
C ALA A 38 12.10 26.24 -5.37
N ALA A 39 11.92 26.04 -4.06
CA ALA A 39 12.43 24.84 -3.39
C ALA A 39 11.79 23.55 -3.93
N ILE A 40 10.51 23.59 -4.37
CA ILE A 40 9.85 22.45 -5.00
C ILE A 40 10.56 22.06 -6.28
N THR A 41 10.79 23.04 -7.16
CA THR A 41 11.50 22.78 -8.42
C THR A 41 12.94 22.34 -8.18
N TYR A 42 13.62 22.92 -7.21
CA TYR A 42 14.99 22.56 -6.87
C TYR A 42 15.14 21.12 -6.35
N HIS A 43 14.25 20.67 -5.44
CA HIS A 43 14.36 19.36 -4.80
C HIS A 43 13.66 18.22 -5.55
N PHE A 44 12.61 18.54 -6.33
CA PHE A 44 11.73 17.53 -6.95
C PHE A 44 11.57 17.72 -8.46
N GLY A 45 11.95 18.87 -9.02
CA GLY A 45 11.73 19.20 -10.43
C GLY A 45 10.29 19.66 -10.72
N SER A 46 9.28 19.04 -10.10
CA SER A 46 7.87 19.38 -10.29
C SER A 46 7.04 19.11 -9.03
N LYS A 47 5.83 19.70 -8.99
CA LYS A 47 4.80 19.39 -7.97
C LYS A 47 4.42 17.90 -8.05
N ASP A 48 4.23 17.38 -9.26
CA ASP A 48 3.76 16.00 -9.46
C ASP A 48 4.74 15.00 -8.90
N ARG A 49 6.04 15.26 -9.04
CA ARG A 49 7.06 14.39 -8.45
C ARG A 49 7.11 14.50 -6.92
N LEU A 50 6.98 15.70 -6.37
CA LEU A 50 6.86 15.88 -4.92
C LEU A 50 5.66 15.11 -4.35
N VAL A 51 4.51 15.26 -4.99
CA VAL A 51 3.26 14.57 -4.60
C VAL A 51 3.42 13.06 -4.72
N SER A 52 4.00 12.57 -5.82
CA SER A 52 4.28 11.15 -5.99
C SER A 52 5.20 10.60 -4.90
N ASP A 53 6.31 11.31 -4.59
CA ASP A 53 7.23 10.92 -3.51
C ASP A 53 6.51 10.89 -2.13
N ALA A 54 5.62 11.85 -1.89
CA ALA A 54 4.85 11.92 -0.65
C ALA A 54 3.90 10.72 -0.51
N LEU A 55 3.09 10.44 -1.53
CA LEU A 55 2.13 9.34 -1.52
C LEU A 55 2.81 7.97 -1.51
N LEU A 56 3.85 7.77 -2.31
CA LEU A 56 4.61 6.51 -2.33
C LEU A 56 5.31 6.24 -1.00
N GLY A 57 5.78 7.29 -0.33
CA GLY A 57 6.38 7.15 1.00
C GLY A 57 5.37 6.64 2.04
N GLU A 58 4.11 7.08 1.99
CA GLU A 58 3.04 6.57 2.84
C GLU A 58 2.66 5.12 2.49
N LEU A 59 2.44 4.84 1.20
CA LEU A 59 2.15 3.49 0.73
C LEU A 59 3.23 2.47 1.17
N ARG A 60 4.51 2.85 1.06
CA ARG A 60 5.62 2.03 1.55
C ARG A 60 5.59 1.81 3.05
N ALA A 61 5.32 2.87 3.82
CA ALA A 61 5.23 2.76 5.27
C ALA A 61 4.11 1.81 5.70
N TRP A 62 2.98 1.78 4.99
CA TRP A 62 1.87 0.87 5.27
C TRP A 62 2.20 -0.59 4.92
N LEU A 63 2.95 -0.82 3.84
CA LEU A 63 3.30 -2.17 3.40
C LEU A 63 4.55 -2.73 4.10
N ALA A 64 5.43 -1.88 4.63
CA ALA A 64 6.69 -2.28 5.23
C ALA A 64 6.55 -3.35 6.32
N PRO A 65 5.62 -3.25 7.31
CA PRO A 65 5.48 -4.27 8.35
C PRO A 65 5.14 -5.66 7.79
N ALA A 66 4.28 -5.72 6.76
CA ALA A 66 3.94 -6.99 6.12
C ALA A 66 5.10 -7.57 5.30
N LEU A 67 5.85 -6.72 4.61
CA LEU A 67 7.05 -7.14 3.88
C LEU A 67 8.14 -7.66 4.82
N GLU A 68 8.32 -7.04 5.99
CA GLU A 68 9.23 -7.53 7.03
C GLU A 68 8.82 -8.91 7.55
N VAL A 69 7.52 -9.13 7.78
CA VAL A 69 7.00 -10.46 8.15
C VAL A 69 7.29 -11.50 7.07
N LEU A 70 7.05 -11.16 5.80
CA LEU A 70 7.30 -12.07 4.67
C LEU A 70 8.79 -12.39 4.48
N ALA A 71 9.68 -11.49 4.87
CA ALA A 71 11.13 -11.70 4.82
C ALA A 71 11.70 -12.48 6.03
N GLY A 72 10.87 -12.81 7.03
CA GLY A 72 11.29 -13.53 8.25
C GLY A 72 11.63 -14.99 8.01
N ASP A 73 12.04 -15.71 9.08
CA ASP A 73 12.55 -17.08 9.03
C ASP A 73 11.55 -18.16 9.50
N THR A 74 10.31 -17.76 9.85
CA THR A 74 9.25 -18.71 10.22
C THR A 74 8.75 -19.51 9.00
N ASP A 75 7.93 -20.54 9.22
CA ASP A 75 7.39 -21.32 8.11
C ASP A 75 6.52 -20.45 7.16
N PRO A 76 6.46 -20.77 5.86
CA PRO A 76 5.79 -19.94 4.85
C PRO A 76 4.31 -19.70 5.12
N ALA A 77 3.58 -20.70 5.65
CA ALA A 77 2.16 -20.56 5.95
C ALA A 77 1.92 -19.57 7.09
N THR A 78 2.68 -19.67 8.17
CA THR A 78 2.66 -18.72 9.29
C THR A 78 3.02 -17.30 8.82
N ARG A 79 4.07 -17.14 8.02
CA ARG A 79 4.45 -15.82 7.47
C ARG A 79 3.34 -15.20 6.65
N THR A 80 2.73 -15.97 5.76
CA THR A 80 1.65 -15.47 4.90
C THR A 80 0.44 -15.03 5.72
N LEU A 81 0.00 -15.83 6.69
CA LEU A 81 -1.12 -15.49 7.55
C LEU A 81 -0.81 -14.26 8.42
N THR A 82 0.38 -14.22 9.03
CA THR A 82 0.80 -13.08 9.84
C THR A 82 0.94 -11.81 9.01
N ALA A 83 1.41 -11.90 7.76
CA ALA A 83 1.47 -10.74 6.85
C ALA A 83 0.06 -10.20 6.51
N ILE A 84 -0.90 -11.09 6.25
CA ILE A 84 -2.31 -10.72 6.03
C ILE A 84 -2.90 -10.04 7.28
N GLU A 85 -2.66 -10.60 8.46
CA GLU A 85 -3.11 -10.01 9.73
C GLU A 85 -2.45 -8.66 9.99
N THR A 86 -1.16 -8.53 9.72
CA THR A 86 -0.40 -7.28 9.85
C THR A 86 -0.93 -6.20 8.92
N LEU A 87 -1.19 -6.53 7.65
CA LEU A 87 -1.83 -5.61 6.69
C LEU A 87 -3.21 -5.18 7.17
N THR A 88 -4.03 -6.12 7.61
CA THR A 88 -5.38 -5.85 8.13
C THR A 88 -5.33 -4.89 9.31
N THR A 89 -4.46 -5.15 10.28
CA THR A 89 -4.25 -4.28 11.45
C THR A 89 -3.75 -2.89 11.06
N THR A 90 -2.82 -2.81 10.10
CA THR A 90 -2.30 -1.53 9.60
C THR A 90 -3.43 -0.71 8.96
N PHE A 91 -4.26 -1.33 8.13
CA PHE A 91 -5.39 -0.62 7.51
C PHE A 91 -6.47 -0.21 8.51
N GLU A 92 -6.74 -1.01 9.55
CA GLU A 92 -7.64 -0.61 10.64
C GLU A 92 -7.13 0.61 11.40
N GLN A 93 -5.83 0.67 11.68
CA GLN A 93 -5.18 1.80 12.37
C GLN A 93 -5.15 3.08 11.50
N LEU A 94 -5.04 2.92 10.19
CA LEU A 94 -4.93 4.01 9.22
C LEU A 94 -6.25 4.26 8.48
N ARG A 95 -7.38 3.85 9.05
CA ARG A 95 -8.71 3.95 8.42
C ARG A 95 -9.02 5.36 7.92
N ASP A 96 -8.67 6.38 8.69
CA ASP A 96 -8.92 7.79 8.33
C ASP A 96 -8.03 8.25 7.13
N GLU A 97 -6.97 7.52 6.84
CA GLU A 97 -6.06 7.79 5.72
C GLU A 97 -6.40 6.95 4.48
N ALA A 98 -7.28 5.96 4.59
CA ALA A 98 -7.69 5.10 3.48
C ALA A 98 -8.23 5.86 2.25
N PRO A 99 -8.99 6.97 2.38
CA PRO A 99 -9.39 7.77 1.22
C PRO A 99 -8.21 8.30 0.42
N VAL A 100 -7.14 8.75 1.07
CA VAL A 100 -5.92 9.24 0.41
C VAL A 100 -5.20 8.11 -0.33
N TYR A 101 -5.15 6.92 0.28
CA TYR A 101 -4.64 5.71 -0.36
C TYR A 101 -5.38 5.39 -1.66
N LEU A 102 -6.72 5.33 -1.60
CA LEU A 102 -7.55 5.02 -2.76
C LEU A 102 -7.44 6.11 -3.84
N GLU A 103 -7.40 7.38 -3.44
CA GLU A 103 -7.18 8.48 -4.38
C GLU A 103 -5.82 8.33 -5.09
N ALA A 104 -4.76 7.98 -4.37
CA ALA A 104 -3.45 7.72 -4.94
C ALA A 104 -3.48 6.60 -5.99
N LEU A 105 -4.17 5.50 -5.72
CA LEU A 105 -4.33 4.38 -6.67
C LEU A 105 -5.11 4.80 -7.92
N VAL A 106 -6.22 5.53 -7.76
CA VAL A 106 -7.05 6.00 -8.89
C VAL A 106 -6.30 7.02 -9.74
N GLN A 107 -5.45 7.85 -9.13
CA GLN A 107 -4.68 8.87 -9.84
C GLN A 107 -3.37 8.33 -10.44
N ALA A 108 -2.85 7.20 -9.95
CA ALA A 108 -1.58 6.64 -10.42
C ALA A 108 -1.47 6.57 -11.95
N PRO A 109 -2.48 6.13 -12.74
CA PRO A 109 -2.37 6.10 -14.20
C PRO A 109 -2.15 7.45 -14.88
N ARG A 110 -2.40 8.56 -14.17
CA ARG A 110 -2.27 9.94 -14.70
C ARG A 110 -0.92 10.59 -14.40
N PHE A 111 -0.18 10.07 -13.42
CA PHE A 111 1.11 10.60 -12.96
C PHE A 111 2.19 9.53 -13.12
N ALA A 112 3.07 9.68 -14.13
CA ALA A 112 4.05 8.64 -14.49
C ALA A 112 4.89 8.18 -13.29
N SER A 113 5.42 9.09 -12.47
CA SER A 113 6.23 8.74 -11.30
C SER A 113 5.43 8.02 -10.20
N LEU A 114 4.15 8.37 -10.01
CA LEU A 114 3.26 7.68 -9.08
C LEU A 114 2.91 6.28 -9.60
N HIS A 115 2.60 6.17 -10.90
CA HIS A 115 2.32 4.90 -11.56
C HIS A 115 3.48 3.91 -11.43
N GLU A 116 4.68 4.33 -11.82
CA GLU A 116 5.90 3.51 -11.71
C GLU A 116 6.13 3.06 -10.27
N GLY A 117 5.95 3.97 -9.31
CA GLY A 117 6.14 3.66 -7.90
C GLY A 117 5.10 2.68 -7.34
N VAL A 118 3.81 2.86 -7.66
CA VAL A 118 2.74 1.94 -7.24
C VAL A 118 2.93 0.56 -7.86
N VAL A 119 3.23 0.50 -9.16
CA VAL A 119 3.52 -0.77 -9.85
C VAL A 119 4.73 -1.46 -9.23
N GLY A 120 5.79 -0.71 -8.90
CA GLY A 120 6.99 -1.25 -8.23
C GLY A 120 6.67 -1.83 -6.86
N LEU A 121 5.91 -1.13 -6.03
CA LEU A 121 5.48 -1.62 -4.70
C LEU A 121 4.62 -2.88 -4.80
N TRP A 122 3.68 -2.90 -5.72
CA TRP A 122 2.85 -4.10 -5.93
C TRP A 122 3.66 -5.28 -6.48
N ALA A 123 4.64 -5.02 -7.35
CA ALA A 123 5.53 -6.06 -7.86
C ALA A 123 6.39 -6.66 -6.74
N GLU A 124 6.91 -5.82 -5.83
CA GLU A 124 7.66 -6.26 -4.66
C GLU A 124 6.80 -7.14 -3.74
N LEU A 125 5.60 -6.68 -3.38
CA LEU A 125 4.68 -7.44 -2.53
C LEU A 125 4.27 -8.77 -3.18
N ARG A 126 3.86 -8.75 -4.46
CA ARG A 126 3.50 -9.98 -5.19
C ARG A 126 4.64 -10.97 -5.24
N ARG A 127 5.87 -10.54 -5.54
CA ARG A 127 7.03 -11.42 -5.58
C ARG A 127 7.27 -12.07 -4.23
N SER A 128 7.30 -11.29 -3.13
CA SER A 128 7.50 -11.83 -1.79
C SER A 128 6.42 -12.84 -1.40
N MET A 129 5.16 -12.58 -1.74
CA MET A 129 4.07 -13.52 -1.49
C MET A 129 4.15 -14.76 -2.40
N ALA A 130 4.47 -14.60 -3.68
CA ALA A 130 4.58 -15.70 -4.63
C ALA A 130 5.69 -16.69 -4.23
N GLU A 131 6.82 -16.21 -3.72
CA GLU A 131 7.90 -17.04 -3.18
C GLU A 131 7.41 -17.93 -2.02
N GLN A 132 6.64 -17.38 -1.08
CA GLN A 132 6.07 -18.15 0.02
C GLN A 132 5.05 -19.19 -0.47
N ILE A 133 4.17 -18.79 -1.39
CA ILE A 133 3.15 -19.65 -1.98
C ILE A 133 3.81 -20.80 -2.76
N ALA A 134 4.89 -20.53 -3.51
CA ALA A 134 5.62 -21.56 -4.26
C ALA A 134 6.22 -22.63 -3.33
N VAL A 135 6.77 -22.24 -2.18
CA VAL A 135 7.26 -23.19 -1.17
C VAL A 135 6.09 -24.02 -0.62
N MET A 136 4.97 -23.40 -0.26
CA MET A 136 3.80 -24.11 0.26
C MET A 136 3.20 -25.09 -0.76
N VAL A 137 3.21 -24.76 -2.05
CA VAL A 137 2.79 -25.68 -3.12
C VAL A 137 3.78 -26.82 -3.26
N GLY A 138 5.09 -26.53 -3.23
CA GLY A 138 6.15 -27.55 -3.31
C GLY A 138 6.13 -28.55 -2.15
N ASP A 139 5.79 -28.09 -0.95
CA ASP A 139 5.68 -28.89 0.27
C ASP A 139 4.32 -29.61 0.39
N GLY A 140 3.41 -29.43 -0.57
CA GLY A 140 2.06 -30.03 -0.54
C GLY A 140 1.13 -29.38 0.49
N VAL A 141 1.48 -28.22 1.06
CA VAL A 141 0.62 -27.45 1.97
C VAL A 141 -0.51 -26.79 1.21
N LEU A 142 -0.27 -26.37 -0.02
CA LEU A 142 -1.26 -25.85 -0.95
C LEU A 142 -1.40 -26.78 -2.17
N PRO A 143 -2.59 -26.85 -2.79
CA PRO A 143 -2.84 -27.67 -3.98
C PRO A 143 -1.92 -27.31 -5.15
N ALA A 144 -1.49 -28.33 -5.90
CA ALA A 144 -0.58 -28.17 -7.05
C ALA A 144 -1.15 -27.33 -8.21
N TRP A 145 -2.48 -27.12 -8.26
CA TRP A 145 -3.09 -26.27 -9.29
C TRP A 145 -2.95 -24.75 -8.99
N ILE A 146 -2.49 -24.39 -7.79
CA ILE A 146 -2.27 -22.98 -7.45
C ILE A 146 -1.02 -22.49 -8.16
N GLU A 147 -1.20 -21.46 -8.97
CA GLU A 147 -0.12 -20.73 -9.61
C GLU A 147 0.33 -19.58 -8.69
N PRO A 148 1.57 -19.60 -8.16
CA PRO A 148 2.00 -18.68 -7.11
C PRO A 148 1.88 -17.20 -7.46
N GLU A 149 2.29 -16.81 -8.67
CA GLU A 149 2.22 -15.42 -9.17
C GLU A 149 0.78 -14.92 -9.28
N ALA A 150 -0.11 -15.74 -9.84
CA ALA A 150 -1.52 -15.42 -10.00
C ALA A 150 -2.22 -15.30 -8.64
N MET A 151 -1.92 -16.22 -7.70
CA MET A 151 -2.48 -16.19 -6.36
C MET A 151 -1.99 -14.95 -5.59
N ALA A 152 -0.71 -14.61 -5.67
CA ALA A 152 -0.18 -13.39 -5.07
C ALA A 152 -0.85 -12.13 -5.63
N GLY A 153 -1.08 -12.09 -6.96
CA GLY A 153 -1.84 -11.02 -7.61
C GLY A 153 -3.27 -10.91 -7.10
N LEU A 154 -3.95 -12.04 -6.92
CA LEU A 154 -5.31 -12.10 -6.37
C LEU A 154 -5.35 -11.60 -4.92
N LEU A 155 -4.38 -11.97 -4.08
CA LEU A 155 -4.28 -11.49 -2.70
C LEU A 155 -4.13 -9.97 -2.63
N VAL A 156 -3.28 -9.38 -3.47
CA VAL A 156 -3.14 -7.91 -3.56
C VAL A 156 -4.45 -7.27 -4.03
N ALA A 157 -5.14 -7.84 -5.02
CA ALA A 157 -6.41 -7.32 -5.50
C ALA A 157 -7.51 -7.38 -4.44
N VAL A 158 -7.59 -8.49 -3.69
CA VAL A 158 -8.53 -8.66 -2.57
C VAL A 158 -8.24 -7.63 -1.48
N ALA A 159 -6.98 -7.43 -1.09
CA ALA A 159 -6.60 -6.45 -0.07
C ALA A 159 -7.05 -5.03 -0.47
N ASN A 160 -6.81 -4.61 -1.73
CA ASN A 160 -7.29 -3.31 -2.23
C ASN A 160 -8.82 -3.22 -2.24
N GLY A 161 -9.50 -4.30 -2.63
CA GLY A 161 -10.96 -4.39 -2.63
C GLY A 161 -11.56 -4.28 -1.22
N LEU A 162 -10.93 -4.91 -0.23
CA LEU A 162 -11.34 -4.82 1.17
C LEU A 162 -11.19 -3.39 1.71
N VAL A 163 -10.07 -2.71 1.42
CA VAL A 163 -9.89 -1.30 1.81
C VAL A 163 -10.94 -0.40 1.17
N LEU A 164 -11.21 -0.58 -0.13
CA LEU A 164 -12.27 0.16 -0.82
C LEU A 164 -13.62 -0.07 -0.17
N HIS A 165 -13.96 -1.34 0.14
CA HIS A 165 -15.24 -1.72 0.72
C HIS A 165 -15.47 -1.01 2.06
N VAL A 166 -14.54 -1.12 3.01
CA VAL A 166 -14.71 -0.49 4.34
C VAL A 166 -14.63 1.04 4.30
N THR A 167 -14.05 1.61 3.25
CA THR A 167 -14.03 3.07 3.07
C THR A 167 -15.39 3.58 2.57
N VAL A 168 -16.05 2.82 1.69
CA VAL A 168 -17.35 3.19 1.10
C VAL A 168 -18.52 2.83 2.01
N ASP A 169 -18.41 1.70 2.71
CA ASP A 169 -19.44 1.18 3.64
C ASP A 169 -18.82 0.97 5.04
N PRO A 170 -18.65 2.04 5.82
CA PRO A 170 -18.01 1.98 7.12
C PRO A 170 -18.83 1.24 8.20
N ASP A 171 -20.13 1.08 7.98
CA ASP A 171 -21.05 0.36 8.86
C ASP A 171 -21.27 -1.09 8.43
N GLY A 172 -20.61 -1.51 7.35
CA GLY A 172 -20.64 -2.87 6.82
C GLY A 172 -19.80 -3.88 7.62
N PRO A 173 -19.53 -5.06 7.04
CA PRO A 173 -18.71 -6.07 7.69
C PRO A 173 -17.30 -5.55 8.02
N GLU A 174 -16.80 -5.90 9.19
CA GLU A 174 -15.46 -5.51 9.62
C GLU A 174 -14.36 -6.10 8.72
N LEU A 175 -13.35 -5.29 8.42
CA LEU A 175 -12.19 -5.68 7.59
C LEU A 175 -11.56 -6.98 8.08
N ARG A 176 -11.33 -7.09 9.38
CA ARG A 176 -10.73 -8.29 10.02
C ARG A 176 -11.58 -9.54 9.83
N ALA A 177 -12.90 -9.42 9.94
CA ALA A 177 -13.82 -10.55 9.73
C ALA A 177 -13.78 -11.02 8.27
N MET A 178 -13.80 -10.10 7.30
CA MET A 178 -13.70 -10.42 5.87
C MET A 178 -12.34 -11.03 5.51
N ALA A 179 -11.25 -10.46 5.98
CA ALA A 179 -9.89 -10.98 5.77
C ALA A 179 -9.73 -12.38 6.39
N GLY A 180 -10.27 -12.61 7.59
CA GLY A 180 -10.26 -13.91 8.26
C GLY A 180 -11.06 -14.97 7.50
N GLN A 181 -12.23 -14.63 6.98
CA GLN A 181 -13.02 -15.54 6.11
C GLN A 181 -12.25 -15.90 4.83
N PHE A 182 -11.64 -14.92 4.18
CA PHE A 182 -10.85 -15.17 2.98
C PHE A 182 -9.62 -16.05 3.27
N GLY A 183 -8.88 -15.77 4.34
CA GLY A 183 -7.76 -16.60 4.79
C GLY A 183 -8.19 -18.04 5.11
N GLY A 184 -9.34 -18.21 5.78
CA GLY A 184 -9.94 -19.52 6.06
C GLY A 184 -10.27 -20.31 4.80
N LEU A 185 -10.82 -19.65 3.76
CA LEU A 185 -11.09 -20.28 2.47
C LEU A 185 -9.81 -20.75 1.76
N LEU A 186 -8.74 -19.95 1.81
CA LEU A 186 -7.45 -20.31 1.23
C LEU A 186 -6.86 -21.55 1.91
N LEU A 187 -6.98 -21.65 3.24
CA LEU A 187 -6.48 -22.79 4.00
C LEU A 187 -7.38 -24.03 3.87
N ALA A 188 -8.70 -23.84 3.73
CA ALA A 188 -9.65 -24.94 3.55
C ALA A 188 -9.55 -25.59 2.14
N ALA A 189 -8.92 -24.94 1.18
CA ALA A 189 -8.62 -25.50 -0.13
C ALA A 189 -7.62 -26.68 -0.11
N ARG A 190 -7.17 -27.09 1.10
CA ARG A 190 -6.44 -28.33 1.36
C ARG A 190 -7.40 -29.50 1.11
N GLY A 191 -7.46 -29.95 -0.12
CA GLY A 191 -8.21 -31.16 -0.51
C GLY A 191 -7.31 -32.36 -0.51
#